data_c776797248b96c85d4ade1fc3d740c00
#
_entry.id   c776797248b96c85d4ade1fc3d740c00
#
_cell.length_a   1.000
_cell.length_b   1.000
_cell.length_c   1.000
_cell.angle_alpha   90.00
_cell.angle_beta   90.00
_cell.angle_gamma   90.00
#
_symmetry.space_group_name_H-M   'P 1'
#
loop_
_entity.id
_entity.type
_entity.pdbx_description
1 polymer ?
#
loop_
_entity_poly.entity_id
_entity_poly.type
_entity_poly.pdbx_seq_one_letter_code
_entity_poly.pdbx_strand_id
1 'polypeptide(L)'
;MSHSSSTTGSIMAELASLLAAGLFLLGMGGSMLKNAATQTRIYTPDESAFPNAQIGYAPMTDSAYAQDSLLRYVELRWREVEPQEGAYAWDALDAQYGFRDLRARGIHLVVRFVCDVPGQESHMDIPDWLYAQTGDGSWYSTDYGKGYSPDYNNATFRAAHRRVLAALGEYFGNDGFVTYVELGSLGHWGEWHIKTGEGLVPMPGEAIRDEYVADYEAAFPTAKLLMRRPFNITAAHGLGVYNDMTGHGKDTAEWLGWLQNGGWYGEEPNALAPMPAFWQSAPVGGEFTSSIPMKTMLRSQLSRTVELVQQSHMSFLGPKVAEETYRGGYNAVLKNLGYRLRVTQLTLTPGPGGTTVALTIRNDGNAPFYWDWSTNLYLEDAAGNTLRTLPLGLSLPELLPGQEQTVSVTLEGVRLSLSGKNGGQRLTLGIVDPMTGRDAVRFAMKTKIRNGRAVLI
;
A
#
# COMPACT_ATOMS: atom_id res chain seq x y z
N MET A 1 -17.59 -87.51 -44.50
CA MET A 1 -16.33 -88.10 -44.93
C MET A 1 -15.22 -87.06 -44.82
N SER A 2 -14.19 -87.45 -44.11
CA SER A 2 -12.78 -87.05 -44.12
C SER A 2 -12.43 -85.59 -43.80
N HIS A 3 -12.01 -85.39 -42.61
CA HIS A 3 -10.62 -85.13 -42.14
C HIS A 3 -9.92 -83.89 -42.68
N SER A 4 -9.63 -82.91 -41.84
CA SER A 4 -8.29 -82.36 -41.72
C SER A 4 -8.11 -81.75 -40.31
N SER A 5 -7.20 -82.33 -39.59
CA SER A 5 -6.73 -81.91 -38.27
C SER A 5 -5.37 -81.26 -38.41
N SER A 6 -5.09 -80.32 -37.45
CA SER A 6 -3.76 -80.01 -36.96
C SER A 6 -2.81 -79.20 -37.82
N THR A 7 -2.86 -77.83 -37.58
CA THR A 7 -1.68 -76.99 -37.74
C THR A 7 -1.74 -75.75 -36.85
N THR A 8 -2.41 -75.81 -35.71
CA THR A 8 -2.53 -74.65 -34.77
C THR A 8 -1.66 -74.74 -33.50
N GLY A 9 -0.87 -75.81 -33.36
CA GLY A 9 -0.08 -76.07 -32.16
C GLY A 9 1.34 -75.49 -32.14
N SER A 10 1.90 -75.16 -33.31
CA SER A 10 3.30 -74.73 -33.40
C SER A 10 3.49 -73.17 -33.38
N ILE A 11 2.47 -72.42 -33.78
CA ILE A 11 2.55 -70.97 -33.83
C ILE A 11 2.31 -70.33 -32.44
N MET A 12 1.60 -70.97 -31.55
CA MET A 12 1.33 -70.45 -30.20
C MET A 12 2.51 -70.67 -29.24
N ALA A 13 3.42 -71.55 -29.47
CA ALA A 13 4.61 -71.78 -28.65
C ALA A 13 5.73 -70.76 -28.95
N GLU A 14 5.86 -70.32 -30.20
CA GLU A 14 6.84 -69.27 -30.55
C GLU A 14 6.35 -67.86 -30.17
N LEU A 15 5.06 -67.55 -30.19
CA LEU A 15 4.50 -66.29 -29.71
C LEU A 15 4.59 -66.17 -28.19
N ALA A 16 4.50 -67.24 -27.45
CA ALA A 16 4.67 -67.24 -26.01
C ALA A 16 6.11 -66.97 -25.56
N SER A 17 7.11 -67.43 -26.32
CA SER A 17 8.53 -67.20 -26.02
C SER A 17 8.99 -65.80 -26.38
N LEU A 18 8.42 -65.20 -27.43
CA LEU A 18 8.71 -63.79 -27.79
C LEU A 18 8.03 -62.75 -26.82
N LEU A 19 6.86 -63.06 -26.28
CA LEU A 19 6.21 -62.29 -25.28
C LEU A 19 6.94 -62.34 -23.91
N ALA A 20 7.49 -63.47 -23.54
CA ALA A 20 8.27 -63.61 -22.31
C ALA A 20 9.63 -62.92 -22.40
N ALA A 21 10.30 -62.93 -23.54
CA ALA A 21 11.55 -62.19 -23.77
C ALA A 21 11.32 -60.65 -23.86
N GLY A 22 10.18 -60.23 -24.43
CA GLY A 22 9.80 -58.80 -24.47
C GLY A 22 9.44 -58.22 -23.11
N LEU A 23 8.82 -59.01 -22.24
CA LEU A 23 8.52 -58.60 -20.86
C LEU A 23 9.77 -58.61 -19.96
N PHE A 24 10.79 -59.41 -20.26
CA PHE A 24 12.04 -59.43 -19.49
C PHE A 24 12.98 -58.28 -19.88
N LEU A 25 12.91 -57.77 -21.10
CA LEU A 25 13.66 -56.61 -21.56
C LEU A 25 13.01 -55.27 -21.17
N LEU A 26 11.69 -55.24 -20.97
CA LEU A 26 10.98 -54.08 -20.40
C LEU A 26 11.09 -54.00 -18.86
N GLY A 27 11.46 -55.06 -18.19
CA GLY A 27 11.63 -55.14 -16.75
C GLY A 27 13.01 -54.71 -16.23
N MET A 28 14.03 -54.59 -17.07
CA MET A 28 15.40 -54.22 -16.67
C MET A 28 15.80 -52.77 -16.98
N GLY A 29 14.92 -51.99 -17.62
CA GLY A 29 15.11 -50.54 -17.87
C GLY A 29 14.37 -49.59 -16.93
N GLY A 30 13.57 -50.12 -16.02
CA GLY A 30 12.94 -49.38 -14.95
C GLY A 30 13.93 -49.10 -13.82
N SER A 31 14.92 -48.23 -14.04
CA SER A 31 15.55 -47.52 -12.92
C SER A 31 14.39 -46.97 -12.11
N MET A 32 14.14 -47.49 -10.91
CA MET A 32 13.27 -46.87 -9.93
C MET A 32 13.83 -45.47 -9.67
N LEU A 33 13.40 -44.49 -10.44
CA LEU A 33 13.34 -43.12 -9.99
C LEU A 33 12.47 -43.20 -8.74
N LYS A 34 13.09 -43.36 -7.55
CA LYS A 34 12.43 -43.10 -6.29
C LYS A 34 11.86 -41.71 -6.48
N ASN A 35 10.56 -41.60 -6.75
CA ASN A 35 9.86 -40.30 -6.73
C ASN A 35 10.14 -39.76 -5.37
N ALA A 36 11.05 -38.77 -5.31
CA ALA A 36 11.31 -38.07 -4.06
C ALA A 36 9.96 -37.51 -3.60
N ALA A 37 9.58 -37.81 -2.35
CA ALA A 37 8.27 -37.45 -1.84
C ALA A 37 8.12 -35.91 -1.82
N THR A 38 6.92 -35.45 -2.07
CA THR A 38 6.54 -34.04 -1.82
C THR A 38 6.85 -33.68 -0.37
N GLN A 39 7.47 -32.51 -0.17
CA GLN A 39 7.87 -32.01 1.14
C GLN A 39 7.16 -30.69 1.42
N THR A 40 6.65 -30.53 2.62
CA THR A 40 5.92 -29.33 3.04
C THR A 40 6.53 -28.72 4.30
N ARG A 41 6.63 -27.40 4.32
CA ARG A 41 7.03 -26.60 5.48
C ARG A 41 5.93 -25.58 5.79
N ILE A 42 5.55 -25.52 7.06
CA ILE A 42 4.63 -24.53 7.61
C ILE A 42 5.45 -23.45 8.33
N TYR A 43 5.11 -22.17 8.14
CA TYR A 43 5.80 -21.05 8.78
C TYR A 43 5.00 -20.51 9.95
N THR A 44 5.70 -20.25 11.04
CA THR A 44 5.12 -19.61 12.23
C THR A 44 4.96 -18.12 12.00
N PRO A 45 3.81 -17.51 12.36
CA PRO A 45 3.62 -16.06 12.29
C PRO A 45 4.66 -15.30 13.14
N ASP A 46 5.08 -14.14 12.64
CA ASP A 46 5.79 -13.14 13.44
C ASP A 46 4.78 -12.12 13.97
N GLU A 47 4.53 -12.15 15.26
CA GLU A 47 3.56 -11.29 15.94
C GLU A 47 4.14 -9.92 16.33
N SER A 48 5.41 -9.66 16.05
CA SER A 48 6.03 -8.37 16.35
C SER A 48 5.49 -7.23 15.46
N ALA A 49 5.48 -6.02 15.99
CA ALA A 49 5.28 -4.82 15.19
C ALA A 49 6.58 -4.46 14.47
N PHE A 50 6.47 -4.06 13.22
CA PHE A 50 7.60 -3.56 12.42
C PHE A 50 7.08 -2.63 11.30
N PRO A 51 7.86 -1.61 10.89
CA PRO A 51 7.53 -0.81 9.73
C PRO A 51 7.59 -1.65 8.46
N ASN A 52 6.74 -1.34 7.48
CA ASN A 52 6.73 -2.01 6.19
C ASN A 52 6.46 -1.00 5.06
N ALA A 53 6.76 -1.39 3.84
CA ALA A 53 6.56 -0.53 2.68
C ALA A 53 5.09 -0.11 2.55
N GLN A 54 4.83 1.14 2.22
CA GLN A 54 3.49 1.70 1.93
C GLN A 54 2.50 1.72 3.11
N ILE A 55 2.88 1.34 4.31
CA ILE A 55 1.97 1.30 5.48
C ILE A 55 2.68 1.75 6.76
N GLY A 56 1.89 2.01 7.80
CA GLY A 56 2.41 2.32 9.13
C GLY A 56 2.33 3.80 9.48
N TYR A 57 3.25 4.27 10.30
CA TYR A 57 3.30 5.69 10.63
C TYR A 57 3.96 6.51 9.53
N ALA A 58 3.37 7.69 9.24
CA ALA A 58 3.89 8.70 8.32
C ALA A 58 4.16 10.02 9.07
N PRO A 59 5.22 10.09 9.89
CA PRO A 59 5.56 11.32 10.60
C PRO A 59 6.02 12.40 9.61
N MET A 60 5.95 13.67 10.02
CA MET A 60 6.56 14.78 9.28
C MET A 60 8.03 14.49 8.99
N THR A 61 8.54 15.02 7.89
CA THR A 61 9.93 14.78 7.46
C THR A 61 10.98 15.18 8.50
N ASP A 62 10.70 16.19 9.32
CA ASP A 62 11.55 16.72 10.41
C ASP A 62 11.23 16.11 11.78
N SER A 63 10.33 15.14 11.85
CA SER A 63 9.91 14.53 13.12
C SER A 63 11.01 13.66 13.74
N ALA A 64 11.13 13.74 15.08
CA ALA A 64 11.98 12.85 15.86
C ALA A 64 11.59 11.36 15.75
N TYR A 65 10.35 11.05 15.36
CA TYR A 65 9.83 9.68 15.18
C TYR A 65 10.13 9.11 13.79
N ALA A 66 10.87 9.83 12.96
CA ALA A 66 11.14 9.47 11.57
C ALA A 66 11.92 8.16 11.38
N GLN A 67 12.69 7.72 12.36
CA GLN A 67 13.60 6.59 12.21
C GLN A 67 12.94 5.22 12.05
N ASP A 68 11.77 5.00 12.62
CA ASP A 68 11.05 3.72 12.60
C ASP A 68 9.91 3.68 11.55
N SER A 69 10.01 4.47 10.48
CA SER A 69 8.97 4.56 9.46
C SER A 69 9.54 4.51 8.04
N LEU A 70 8.82 3.87 7.12
CA LEU A 70 9.08 3.85 5.68
C LEU A 70 8.18 4.81 4.89
N LEU A 71 7.36 5.60 5.59
CA LEU A 71 6.60 6.72 5.06
C LEU A 71 7.03 8.01 5.73
N ARG A 72 6.92 9.12 5.00
CA ARG A 72 7.03 10.48 5.53
C ARG A 72 5.87 11.30 5.04
N TYR A 73 5.38 12.15 5.90
CA TYR A 73 4.35 13.11 5.58
C TYR A 73 4.98 14.47 5.25
N VAL A 74 4.47 15.14 4.24
CA VAL A 74 4.83 16.51 3.91
C VAL A 74 3.57 17.32 3.62
N GLU A 75 3.42 18.44 4.31
CA GLU A 75 2.44 19.45 4.01
C GLU A 75 3.12 20.59 3.25
N LEU A 76 2.64 20.86 2.06
CA LEU A 76 3.21 21.85 1.15
C LEU A 76 2.25 23.05 1.04
N ARG A 77 2.63 24.19 1.56
CA ARG A 77 1.87 25.44 1.39
C ARG A 77 2.13 26.00 0.00
N TRP A 78 1.11 26.45 -0.69
CA TRP A 78 1.28 26.95 -2.06
C TRP A 78 2.32 28.07 -2.15
N ARG A 79 2.32 29.02 -1.20
CA ARG A 79 3.31 30.11 -1.16
C ARG A 79 4.78 29.64 -1.08
N GLU A 80 5.01 28.46 -0.50
CA GLU A 80 6.36 27.88 -0.41
C GLU A 80 6.74 27.18 -1.72
N VAL A 81 5.77 26.60 -2.41
CA VAL A 81 5.98 25.87 -3.67
C VAL A 81 6.24 26.84 -4.81
N GLU A 82 5.44 27.90 -4.93
CA GLU A 82 5.45 28.85 -6.05
C GLU A 82 5.49 30.30 -5.54
N PRO A 83 6.62 30.75 -4.96
CA PRO A 83 6.73 32.10 -4.38
C PRO A 83 6.56 33.22 -5.39
N GLN A 84 6.81 32.98 -6.68
CA GLN A 84 6.54 33.86 -7.80
C GLN A 84 5.84 33.08 -8.91
N GLU A 85 4.98 33.73 -9.67
CA GLU A 85 4.21 33.06 -10.73
C GLU A 85 5.12 32.31 -11.72
N GLY A 86 4.90 30.97 -11.84
CA GLY A 86 5.69 30.09 -12.69
C GLY A 86 7.11 29.79 -12.19
N ALA A 87 7.51 30.29 -11.02
CA ALA A 87 8.83 30.02 -10.43
C ALA A 87 8.68 29.14 -9.18
N TYR A 88 9.08 27.89 -9.32
CA TYR A 88 8.93 26.86 -8.28
C TYR A 88 10.21 26.72 -7.45
N ALA A 89 10.07 26.63 -6.14
CA ALA A 89 11.18 26.62 -5.17
C ALA A 89 11.72 25.21 -4.87
N TRP A 90 11.90 24.35 -5.89
CA TRP A 90 12.23 22.93 -5.70
C TRP A 90 13.46 22.66 -4.85
N ASP A 91 14.56 23.40 -5.07
CA ASP A 91 15.79 23.22 -4.29
C ASP A 91 15.62 23.63 -2.82
N ALA A 92 14.82 24.68 -2.54
CA ALA A 92 14.51 25.09 -1.18
C ALA A 92 13.65 24.03 -0.47
N LEU A 93 12.64 23.50 -1.15
CA LEU A 93 11.80 22.42 -0.62
C LEU A 93 12.59 21.13 -0.39
N ASP A 94 13.48 20.75 -1.31
CA ASP A 94 14.35 19.58 -1.11
C ASP A 94 15.32 19.79 0.07
N ALA A 95 15.87 21.00 0.23
CA ALA A 95 16.72 21.32 1.37
C ALA A 95 15.95 21.28 2.71
N GLN A 96 14.68 21.68 2.72
CA GLN A 96 13.82 21.66 3.90
C GLN A 96 13.32 20.25 4.25
N TYR A 97 12.84 19.49 3.29
CA TYR A 97 12.13 18.23 3.49
C TYR A 97 12.98 16.98 3.18
N GLY A 98 14.11 17.12 2.50
CA GLY A 98 15.05 16.04 2.23
C GLY A 98 14.58 15.01 1.20
N PHE A 99 13.82 15.41 0.18
CA PHE A 99 13.18 14.49 -0.78
C PHE A 99 14.17 13.56 -1.48
N ARG A 100 15.34 14.08 -1.92
CA ARG A 100 16.38 13.27 -2.57
C ARG A 100 16.96 12.20 -1.63
N ASP A 101 17.20 12.54 -0.35
CA ASP A 101 17.67 11.58 0.67
C ASP A 101 16.60 10.51 0.95
N LEU A 102 15.35 10.92 1.16
CA LEU A 102 14.24 9.99 1.41
C LEU A 102 14.08 9.00 0.26
N ARG A 103 14.10 9.47 -0.99
CA ARG A 103 14.05 8.62 -2.18
C ARG A 103 15.22 7.63 -2.23
N ALA A 104 16.44 8.08 -1.99
CA ALA A 104 17.64 7.22 -1.99
C ALA A 104 17.56 6.12 -0.93
N ARG A 105 16.92 6.40 0.20
CA ARG A 105 16.71 5.47 1.31
C ARG A 105 15.51 4.53 1.10
N GLY A 106 14.70 4.72 0.06
CA GLY A 106 13.50 3.92 -0.19
C GLY A 106 12.34 4.27 0.75
N ILE A 107 12.26 5.54 1.17
CA ILE A 107 11.18 6.07 1.98
C ILE A 107 10.22 6.80 1.06
N HIS A 108 8.92 6.48 1.15
CA HIS A 108 7.88 7.05 0.31
C HIS A 108 7.17 8.21 1.00
N LEU A 109 6.48 9.05 0.21
CA LEU A 109 5.79 10.24 0.69
C LEU A 109 4.27 10.08 0.75
N VAL A 110 3.70 10.66 1.80
CA VAL A 110 2.32 11.14 1.85
C VAL A 110 2.36 12.65 1.67
N VAL A 111 1.73 13.18 0.65
CA VAL A 111 1.75 14.60 0.30
C VAL A 111 0.38 15.21 0.54
N ARG A 112 0.33 16.38 1.20
CA ARG A 112 -0.84 17.25 1.28
C ARG A 112 -0.42 18.65 0.79
N PHE A 113 -1.05 19.13 -0.28
CA PHE A 113 -0.87 20.49 -0.77
C PHE A 113 -2.00 21.37 -0.25
N VAL A 114 -1.67 22.49 0.40
CA VAL A 114 -2.65 23.29 1.15
C VAL A 114 -2.65 24.76 0.73
N CYS A 115 -3.84 25.37 0.81
CA CYS A 115 -4.09 26.77 0.45
C CYS A 115 -4.53 27.63 1.65
N ASP A 116 -4.89 27.00 2.76
CA ASP A 116 -5.40 27.66 3.97
C ASP A 116 -5.17 26.79 5.20
N VAL A 117 -4.25 27.22 6.09
CA VAL A 117 -3.93 26.55 7.35
C VAL A 117 -4.11 27.56 8.49
N PRO A 118 -5.15 27.45 9.32
CA PRO A 118 -5.34 28.33 10.46
C PRO A 118 -4.14 28.37 11.41
N GLY A 119 -3.65 29.55 11.75
CA GLY A 119 -2.46 29.76 12.58
C GLY A 119 -2.68 30.69 13.76
N GLN A 120 -1.63 30.93 14.56
CA GLN A 120 -1.66 31.82 15.72
C GLN A 120 -1.75 33.27 15.28
N GLU A 121 -0.99 33.64 14.25
CA GLU A 121 -0.95 34.99 13.69
C GLU A 121 -1.61 35.01 12.32
N SER A 122 -2.08 36.20 11.93
CA SER A 122 -2.70 36.42 10.63
C SER A 122 -1.67 36.22 9.52
N HIS A 123 -1.93 35.31 8.60
CA HIS A 123 -1.05 34.95 7.49
C HIS A 123 -1.87 34.43 6.32
N MET A 124 -1.18 34.11 5.21
CA MET A 124 -1.77 33.60 3.99
C MET A 124 -0.90 32.47 3.45
N ASP A 125 -1.50 31.38 3.04
CA ASP A 125 -0.80 30.18 2.52
C ASP A 125 -0.76 30.12 0.99
N ILE A 126 -1.54 30.96 0.29
CA ILE A 126 -1.39 31.19 -1.14
C ILE A 126 -0.29 32.24 -1.41
N PRO A 127 0.37 32.23 -2.60
CA PRO A 127 1.40 33.19 -2.91
C PRO A 127 0.84 34.62 -3.11
N ASP A 128 1.68 35.62 -2.80
CA ASP A 128 1.30 37.04 -2.89
C ASP A 128 0.89 37.45 -4.31
N TRP A 129 1.52 36.89 -5.34
CA TRP A 129 1.16 37.17 -6.73
C TRP A 129 -0.26 36.68 -7.07
N LEU A 130 -0.68 35.52 -6.54
CA LEU A 130 -2.03 34.99 -6.75
C LEU A 130 -3.08 35.81 -6.00
N TYR A 131 -2.77 36.17 -4.75
CA TYR A 131 -3.62 37.10 -3.99
C TYR A 131 -3.82 38.43 -4.71
N ALA A 132 -2.75 38.99 -5.29
CA ALA A 132 -2.85 40.24 -6.05
C ALA A 132 -3.75 40.13 -7.30
N GLN A 133 -3.90 38.95 -7.89
CA GLN A 133 -4.75 38.72 -9.04
C GLN A 133 -6.20 38.38 -8.69
N THR A 134 -6.44 37.80 -7.50
CA THR A 134 -7.77 37.33 -7.08
C THR A 134 -8.38 38.21 -6.01
N GLY A 135 -7.78 38.35 -4.83
CA GLY A 135 -8.11 39.24 -3.76
C GLY A 135 -9.54 39.18 -3.21
N ASP A 136 -10.29 38.13 -3.54
CA ASP A 136 -11.74 37.96 -3.33
C ASP A 136 -12.10 36.98 -2.21
N GLY A 137 -11.11 36.41 -1.54
CA GLY A 137 -11.31 35.57 -0.37
C GLY A 137 -11.49 36.39 0.91
N SER A 138 -11.46 35.72 2.04
CA SER A 138 -11.73 36.35 3.35
C SER A 138 -10.57 36.13 4.32
N TRP A 139 -10.10 37.25 4.91
CA TRP A 139 -9.27 37.20 6.13
C TRP A 139 -10.14 36.81 7.31
N TYR A 140 -9.66 35.90 8.16
CA TYR A 140 -10.42 35.43 9.31
C TYR A 140 -9.63 35.39 10.61
N SER A 141 -10.38 35.44 11.72
CA SER A 141 -9.91 35.17 13.06
C SER A 141 -11.04 34.47 13.82
N THR A 142 -10.94 33.14 13.89
CA THR A 142 -11.95 32.25 14.47
C THR A 142 -11.36 31.45 15.63
N ASP A 143 -12.12 30.54 16.24
CA ASP A 143 -11.61 29.60 17.22
C ASP A 143 -10.66 28.54 16.62
N TYR A 144 -10.64 28.39 15.28
CA TYR A 144 -9.65 27.56 14.58
C TYR A 144 -8.28 28.24 14.51
N GLY A 145 -8.25 29.57 14.53
CA GLY A 145 -7.05 30.38 14.34
C GLY A 145 -7.29 31.56 13.41
N LYS A 146 -6.21 32.08 12.84
CA LYS A 146 -6.20 33.23 11.94
C LYS A 146 -5.58 32.83 10.59
N GLY A 147 -6.07 33.41 9.51
CA GLY A 147 -5.55 33.14 8.17
C GLY A 147 -6.32 33.87 7.07
N TYR A 148 -6.10 33.45 5.85
CA TYR A 148 -6.81 33.88 4.66
C TYR A 148 -7.41 32.66 3.95
N SER A 149 -8.73 32.65 3.80
CA SER A 149 -9.46 31.61 3.05
C SER A 149 -9.76 32.16 1.65
N PRO A 150 -9.19 31.56 0.59
CA PRO A 150 -9.45 31.99 -0.79
C PRO A 150 -10.89 31.77 -1.22
N ASP A 151 -11.37 32.52 -2.26
CA ASP A 151 -12.55 32.09 -3.00
C ASP A 151 -12.18 31.00 -4.01
N TYR A 152 -12.45 29.77 -3.66
CA TYR A 152 -12.19 28.61 -4.50
C TYR A 152 -13.03 28.55 -5.78
N ASN A 153 -14.06 29.42 -5.93
CA ASN A 153 -14.84 29.55 -7.17
C ASN A 153 -14.11 30.39 -8.23
N ASN A 154 -13.13 31.21 -7.83
CA ASN A 154 -12.44 32.12 -8.74
C ASN A 154 -11.74 31.38 -9.89
N ALA A 155 -12.05 31.77 -11.13
CA ALA A 155 -11.51 31.10 -12.33
C ALA A 155 -9.98 31.24 -12.47
N THR A 156 -9.41 32.39 -12.04
CA THR A 156 -7.96 32.61 -12.05
C THR A 156 -7.27 31.70 -11.04
N PHE A 157 -7.86 31.59 -9.82
CA PHE A 157 -7.38 30.67 -8.79
C PHE A 157 -7.36 29.21 -9.30
N ARG A 158 -8.46 28.73 -9.87
CA ARG A 158 -8.55 27.36 -10.40
C ARG A 158 -7.55 27.09 -11.55
N ALA A 159 -7.36 28.06 -12.44
CA ALA A 159 -6.36 27.92 -13.51
C ALA A 159 -4.93 27.87 -12.97
N ALA A 160 -4.61 28.68 -11.95
CA ALA A 160 -3.32 28.64 -11.27
C ALA A 160 -3.13 27.32 -10.50
N HIS A 161 -4.15 26.84 -9.79
CA HIS A 161 -4.14 25.56 -9.08
C HIS A 161 -3.79 24.39 -10.02
N ARG A 162 -4.43 24.31 -11.19
CA ARG A 162 -4.09 23.28 -12.19
C ARG A 162 -2.63 23.32 -12.60
N ARG A 163 -2.05 24.52 -12.78
CA ARG A 163 -0.64 24.67 -13.16
C ARG A 163 0.32 24.22 -12.05
N VAL A 164 0.07 24.63 -10.79
CA VAL A 164 0.96 24.23 -9.68
C VAL A 164 0.88 22.74 -9.40
N LEU A 165 -0.29 22.11 -9.49
CA LEU A 165 -0.40 20.66 -9.32
C LEU A 165 0.30 19.91 -10.44
N ALA A 166 0.17 20.34 -11.69
CA ALA A 166 0.90 19.76 -12.81
C ALA A 166 2.43 19.84 -12.59
N ALA A 167 2.93 20.99 -12.10
CA ALA A 167 4.34 21.15 -11.77
C ALA A 167 4.80 20.27 -10.59
N LEU A 168 3.95 20.09 -9.56
CA LEU A 168 4.22 19.14 -8.46
C LEU A 168 4.29 17.69 -8.97
N GLY A 169 3.35 17.28 -9.82
CA GLY A 169 3.35 15.96 -10.44
C GLY A 169 4.61 15.71 -11.29
N GLU A 170 5.03 16.69 -12.07
CA GLU A 170 6.28 16.63 -12.85
C GLU A 170 7.52 16.54 -11.95
N TYR A 171 7.59 17.35 -10.89
CA TYR A 171 8.73 17.35 -9.96
C TYR A 171 8.87 16.03 -9.21
N PHE A 172 7.80 15.50 -8.66
CA PHE A 172 7.84 14.24 -7.92
C PHE A 172 7.96 13.02 -8.83
N GLY A 173 7.46 13.10 -10.07
CA GLY A 173 7.44 11.98 -11.01
C GLY A 173 6.44 10.88 -10.64
N ASN A 174 6.40 9.84 -11.48
CA ASN A 174 5.42 8.76 -11.38
C ASN A 174 6.06 7.40 -11.07
N ASP A 175 7.18 7.39 -10.35
CA ASP A 175 7.95 6.19 -10.00
C ASP A 175 7.53 5.53 -8.67
N GLY A 176 6.49 6.08 -8.02
CA GLY A 176 5.98 5.60 -6.74
C GLY A 176 6.60 6.28 -5.52
N PHE A 177 7.42 7.32 -5.68
CA PHE A 177 7.95 8.08 -4.55
C PHE A 177 6.82 8.73 -3.73
N VAL A 178 5.91 9.45 -4.39
CA VAL A 178 4.65 9.85 -3.79
C VAL A 178 3.69 8.66 -3.87
N THR A 179 3.43 8.07 -2.73
CA THR A 179 2.55 6.90 -2.65
C THR A 179 1.11 7.28 -2.34
N TYR A 180 0.93 8.32 -1.52
CA TYR A 180 -0.38 8.86 -1.15
C TYR A 180 -0.41 10.36 -1.35
N VAL A 181 -1.56 10.86 -1.83
CA VAL A 181 -1.86 12.29 -1.84
C VAL A 181 -3.17 12.50 -1.11
N GLU A 182 -3.14 13.21 0.01
CA GLU A 182 -4.35 13.74 0.62
C GLU A 182 -4.71 15.03 -0.09
N LEU A 183 -5.91 15.09 -0.68
CA LEU A 183 -6.37 16.23 -1.47
C LEU A 183 -6.61 17.43 -0.56
N GLY A 184 -5.59 18.29 -0.42
CA GLY A 184 -5.51 19.33 0.60
C GLY A 184 -5.83 20.75 0.10
N SER A 185 -6.29 20.95 -1.13
CA SER A 185 -6.43 22.29 -1.70
C SER A 185 -7.61 23.10 -1.16
N LEU A 186 -8.66 22.44 -0.66
CA LEU A 186 -9.91 23.09 -0.31
C LEU A 186 -10.14 23.14 1.20
N GLY A 187 -10.47 24.34 1.69
CA GLY A 187 -10.88 24.57 3.07
C GLY A 187 -9.74 24.63 4.08
N HIS A 188 -10.11 24.80 5.35
CA HIS A 188 -9.15 24.85 6.46
C HIS A 188 -8.37 23.54 6.56
N TRP A 189 -7.03 23.65 6.71
CA TRP A 189 -6.06 22.53 6.70
C TRP A 189 -6.17 21.62 5.48
N GLY A 190 -6.89 22.04 4.43
CA GLY A 190 -7.19 21.18 3.28
C GLY A 190 -8.17 20.05 3.60
N GLU A 191 -8.99 20.17 4.62
CA GLU A 191 -9.90 19.11 5.10
C GLU A 191 -11.32 19.20 4.53
N TRP A 192 -11.49 19.95 3.43
CA TRP A 192 -12.75 20.08 2.70
C TRP A 192 -13.89 20.58 3.59
N HIS A 193 -13.61 21.57 4.42
CA HIS A 193 -14.61 22.31 5.18
C HIS A 193 -14.18 23.76 5.41
N ILE A 194 -15.15 24.65 5.49
CA ILE A 194 -14.97 26.06 5.81
C ILE A 194 -15.95 26.44 6.92
N LYS A 195 -15.50 27.28 7.84
CA LYS A 195 -16.33 27.76 8.95
C LYS A 195 -17.26 28.89 8.48
N THR A 196 -18.30 28.55 7.71
CA THR A 196 -19.18 29.50 7.03
C THR A 196 -19.94 30.46 7.96
N GLY A 197 -20.18 30.09 9.23
CA GLY A 197 -20.83 30.94 10.21
C GLY A 197 -20.09 32.23 10.54
N GLU A 198 -18.81 32.37 10.14
CA GLU A 198 -17.96 33.53 10.37
C GLU A 198 -17.88 34.49 9.17
N GLY A 199 -18.76 34.33 8.18
CA GLY A 199 -18.81 35.19 6.99
C GLY A 199 -17.73 34.87 5.94
N LEU A 200 -17.10 33.71 6.01
CA LEU A 200 -16.16 33.22 5.01
C LEU A 200 -16.88 32.82 3.72
N VAL A 201 -16.17 32.93 2.59
CA VAL A 201 -16.67 32.39 1.31
C VAL A 201 -16.90 30.89 1.48
N PRO A 202 -18.08 30.37 1.19
CA PRO A 202 -18.39 28.95 1.38
C PRO A 202 -17.58 28.06 0.40
N MET A 203 -17.52 26.77 0.71
CA MET A 203 -16.99 25.76 -0.23
C MET A 203 -17.70 25.86 -1.57
N PRO A 204 -16.99 25.65 -2.69
CA PRO A 204 -17.61 25.62 -4.01
C PRO A 204 -18.59 24.46 -4.15
N GLY A 205 -19.57 24.61 -5.08
CA GLY A 205 -20.48 23.54 -5.43
C GLY A 205 -19.79 22.34 -6.09
N GLU A 206 -20.48 21.21 -6.20
CA GLU A 206 -19.95 19.92 -6.62
C GLU A 206 -19.13 20.01 -7.93
N ALA A 207 -19.66 20.63 -8.99
CA ALA A 207 -18.98 20.73 -10.28
C ALA A 207 -17.56 21.37 -10.18
N ILE A 208 -17.40 22.37 -9.30
CA ILE A 208 -16.09 23.02 -9.10
C ILE A 208 -15.20 22.17 -8.17
N ARG A 209 -15.76 21.54 -7.16
CA ARG A 209 -15.00 20.58 -6.32
C ARG A 209 -14.42 19.46 -7.17
N ASP A 210 -15.18 18.96 -8.15
CA ASP A 210 -14.75 17.90 -9.05
C ASP A 210 -13.60 18.34 -9.98
N GLU A 211 -13.55 19.62 -10.40
CA GLU A 211 -12.40 20.15 -11.14
C GLU A 211 -11.09 20.04 -10.31
N TYR A 212 -11.13 20.36 -9.00
CA TYR A 212 -9.97 20.22 -8.13
C TYR A 212 -9.52 18.76 -8.02
N VAL A 213 -10.43 17.81 -7.93
CA VAL A 213 -10.09 16.38 -7.92
C VAL A 213 -9.44 15.97 -9.25
N ALA A 214 -9.99 16.39 -10.37
CA ALA A 214 -9.46 16.08 -11.70
C ALA A 214 -8.02 16.64 -11.89
N ASP A 215 -7.71 17.79 -11.32
CA ASP A 215 -6.35 18.35 -11.34
C ASP A 215 -5.35 17.43 -10.59
N TYR A 216 -5.74 16.85 -9.45
CA TYR A 216 -4.93 15.88 -8.71
C TYR A 216 -4.77 14.54 -9.47
N GLU A 217 -5.84 14.03 -10.08
CA GLU A 217 -5.77 12.79 -10.86
C GLU A 217 -4.82 12.93 -12.07
N ALA A 218 -4.84 14.10 -12.73
CA ALA A 218 -3.92 14.40 -13.81
C ALA A 218 -2.46 14.53 -13.34
N ALA A 219 -2.23 15.12 -12.18
CA ALA A 219 -0.89 15.37 -11.63
C ALA A 219 -0.24 14.11 -11.04
N PHE A 220 -1.00 13.23 -10.40
CA PHE A 220 -0.51 12.08 -9.64
C PHE A 220 -1.16 10.74 -10.04
N PRO A 221 -1.02 10.31 -11.31
CA PRO A 221 -1.74 9.15 -11.85
C PRO A 221 -1.35 7.79 -11.22
N THR A 222 -0.21 7.71 -10.53
CA THR A 222 0.27 6.48 -9.89
C THR A 222 0.13 6.48 -8.37
N ALA A 223 -0.08 7.65 -7.75
CA ALA A 223 -0.32 7.76 -6.32
C ALA A 223 -1.78 7.39 -5.97
N LYS A 224 -2.00 6.99 -4.74
CA LYS A 224 -3.35 6.80 -4.20
C LYS A 224 -3.85 8.12 -3.66
N LEU A 225 -4.94 8.64 -4.25
CA LEU A 225 -5.57 9.90 -3.86
C LEU A 225 -6.57 9.65 -2.75
N LEU A 226 -6.56 10.48 -1.70
CA LEU A 226 -7.43 10.35 -0.54
C LEU A 226 -8.21 11.63 -0.29
N MET A 227 -9.52 11.47 -0.12
CA MET A 227 -10.46 12.53 0.22
C MET A 227 -10.77 12.53 1.72
N ARG A 228 -10.97 13.71 2.32
CA ARG A 228 -11.42 13.78 3.72
C ARG A 228 -12.84 13.26 3.92
N ARG A 229 -13.69 13.43 2.90
CA ARG A 229 -15.11 13.07 2.92
C ARG A 229 -15.48 12.27 1.67
N PRO A 230 -16.45 11.35 1.76
CA PRO A 230 -16.89 10.56 0.62
C PRO A 230 -17.84 11.36 -0.31
N PHE A 231 -17.36 12.48 -0.87
CA PHE A 231 -18.12 13.20 -1.90
C PHE A 231 -18.44 12.27 -3.08
N ASN A 232 -19.46 12.61 -3.87
CA ASN A 232 -19.91 11.77 -4.99
C ASN A 232 -18.78 11.36 -5.92
N ILE A 233 -17.86 12.28 -6.23
CA ILE A 233 -16.66 11.99 -7.05
C ILE A 233 -15.72 10.98 -6.42
N THR A 234 -15.61 10.95 -5.08
CA THR A 234 -14.75 9.98 -4.35
C THR A 234 -15.19 8.55 -4.66
N ALA A 235 -16.50 8.29 -4.58
CA ALA A 235 -17.08 7.00 -4.90
C ALA A 235 -17.01 6.69 -6.41
N ALA A 236 -17.34 7.68 -7.27
CA ALA A 236 -17.36 7.51 -8.72
C ALA A 236 -15.98 7.16 -9.30
N HIS A 237 -14.90 7.71 -8.74
CA HIS A 237 -13.52 7.51 -9.20
C HIS A 237 -12.74 6.48 -8.37
N GLY A 238 -13.38 5.89 -7.35
CA GLY A 238 -12.75 4.86 -6.52
C GLY A 238 -11.56 5.39 -5.71
N LEU A 239 -11.65 6.64 -5.23
CA LEU A 239 -10.59 7.25 -4.43
C LEU A 239 -10.60 6.68 -3.01
N GLY A 240 -9.45 6.76 -2.33
CA GLY A 240 -9.33 6.51 -0.91
C GLY A 240 -9.90 7.66 -0.06
N VAL A 241 -9.86 7.47 1.25
CA VAL A 241 -10.26 8.50 2.22
C VAL A 241 -9.30 8.57 3.38
N TYR A 242 -9.32 9.68 4.13
CA TYR A 242 -8.57 9.81 5.38
C TYR A 242 -9.44 10.38 6.51
N ASN A 243 -9.11 9.99 7.77
CA ASN A 243 -9.76 10.43 8.98
C ASN A 243 -8.79 11.22 9.85
N ASP A 244 -9.01 12.52 10.01
CA ASP A 244 -8.24 13.44 10.87
C ASP A 244 -8.54 13.30 12.37
N MET A 245 -9.52 12.46 12.75
CA MET A 245 -10.01 12.28 14.11
C MET A 245 -9.78 10.87 14.67
N THR A 246 -8.75 10.16 14.21
CA THR A 246 -8.44 8.81 14.68
C THR A 246 -8.18 8.79 16.19
N GLY A 247 -8.82 7.85 16.89
CA GLY A 247 -8.79 7.74 18.35
C GLY A 247 -9.93 8.45 19.07
N HIS A 248 -10.64 9.39 18.40
CA HIS A 248 -11.88 9.98 18.94
C HIS A 248 -13.08 9.13 18.53
N GLY A 249 -13.68 8.41 19.50
CA GLY A 249 -14.69 7.40 19.23
C GLY A 249 -15.94 7.91 18.54
N LYS A 250 -16.46 9.09 18.96
CA LYS A 250 -17.66 9.70 18.38
C LYS A 250 -17.41 10.17 16.94
N ASP A 251 -16.34 10.93 16.72
CA ASP A 251 -16.07 11.55 15.41
C ASP A 251 -15.65 10.51 14.37
N THR A 252 -14.88 9.49 14.79
CA THR A 252 -14.58 8.35 13.92
C THR A 252 -15.86 7.57 13.57
N ALA A 253 -16.78 7.36 14.51
CA ALA A 253 -18.05 6.70 14.23
C ALA A 253 -18.93 7.51 13.27
N GLU A 254 -18.95 8.84 13.40
CA GLU A 254 -19.64 9.74 12.46
C GLU A 254 -19.02 9.63 11.06
N TRP A 255 -17.70 9.70 10.95
CA TRP A 255 -16.98 9.55 9.70
C TRP A 255 -17.25 8.18 9.03
N LEU A 256 -17.21 7.07 9.80
CA LEU A 256 -17.61 5.74 9.32
C LEU A 256 -19.08 5.70 8.89
N GLY A 257 -19.94 6.47 9.56
CA GLY A 257 -21.35 6.64 9.19
C GLY A 257 -21.52 7.27 7.80
N TRP A 258 -20.72 8.26 7.46
CA TRP A 258 -20.71 8.85 6.10
C TRP A 258 -20.28 7.83 5.06
N LEU A 259 -19.25 7.03 5.33
CA LEU A 259 -18.80 5.99 4.41
C LEU A 259 -19.84 4.88 4.22
N GLN A 260 -20.59 4.56 5.27
CA GLN A 260 -21.63 3.53 5.20
C GLN A 260 -22.89 3.99 4.51
N ASN A 261 -23.33 5.24 4.75
CA ASN A 261 -24.67 5.69 4.42
C ASN A 261 -24.69 6.88 3.44
N GLY A 262 -23.54 7.53 3.18
CA GLY A 262 -23.51 8.83 2.52
C GLY A 262 -24.14 9.90 3.40
N GLY A 263 -24.66 10.97 2.79
CA GLY A 263 -25.41 11.99 3.51
C GLY A 263 -25.25 13.41 2.98
N TRP A 264 -25.47 14.33 3.90
CA TRP A 264 -25.44 15.76 3.64
C TRP A 264 -24.03 16.32 3.84
N TYR A 265 -23.70 17.38 3.08
CA TYR A 265 -22.58 18.24 3.37
C TYR A 265 -23.08 19.70 3.48
N GLY A 266 -23.02 20.27 4.70
CA GLY A 266 -23.65 21.56 4.96
C GLY A 266 -25.16 21.53 4.64
N GLU A 267 -25.60 22.36 3.71
CA GLU A 267 -27.00 22.41 3.24
C GLU A 267 -27.23 21.57 1.95
N GLU A 268 -26.19 20.94 1.40
CA GLU A 268 -26.29 20.13 0.19
C GLU A 268 -26.75 18.70 0.53
N PRO A 269 -27.96 18.29 0.14
CA PRO A 269 -28.44 16.93 0.35
C PRO A 269 -27.74 15.98 -0.63
N ASN A 270 -27.43 14.75 -0.17
CA ASN A 270 -26.84 13.69 -0.98
C ASN A 270 -25.46 14.06 -1.59
N ALA A 271 -24.75 15.00 -0.99
CA ALA A 271 -23.40 15.38 -1.43
C ALA A 271 -22.35 14.31 -1.11
N LEU A 272 -22.63 13.47 -0.11
CA LEU A 272 -21.76 12.36 0.29
C LEU A 272 -22.37 11.04 -0.20
N ALA A 273 -21.58 10.25 -0.93
CA ALA A 273 -21.98 8.94 -1.43
C ALA A 273 -21.60 7.81 -0.46
N PRO A 274 -22.45 6.78 -0.30
CA PRO A 274 -22.06 5.60 0.45
C PRO A 274 -20.99 4.79 -0.32
N MET A 275 -19.94 4.37 0.39
CA MET A 275 -18.84 3.53 -0.13
C MET A 275 -18.40 2.47 0.90
N PRO A 276 -19.31 1.56 1.33
CA PRO A 276 -19.08 0.70 2.50
C PRO A 276 -17.95 -0.31 2.34
N ALA A 277 -17.61 -0.71 1.11
CA ALA A 277 -16.59 -1.71 0.83
C ALA A 277 -15.37 -1.15 0.06
N PHE A 278 -15.25 0.17 -0.06
CA PHE A 278 -14.20 0.83 -0.86
C PHE A 278 -12.78 0.43 -0.43
N TRP A 279 -12.58 0.18 0.88
CA TRP A 279 -11.28 -0.21 1.45
C TRP A 279 -10.70 -1.49 0.81
N GLN A 280 -11.49 -2.28 0.12
CA GLN A 280 -11.01 -3.44 -0.63
C GLN A 280 -10.20 -3.05 -1.88
N SER A 281 -10.38 -1.85 -2.40
CA SER A 281 -9.72 -1.37 -3.63
C SER A 281 -8.98 -0.03 -3.47
N ALA A 282 -9.34 0.75 -2.45
CA ALA A 282 -8.74 2.08 -2.19
C ALA A 282 -8.35 2.25 -0.72
N PRO A 283 -7.22 2.91 -0.42
CA PRO A 283 -6.66 2.99 0.93
C PRO A 283 -7.42 3.94 1.84
N VAL A 284 -7.21 3.72 3.14
CA VAL A 284 -7.59 4.64 4.21
C VAL A 284 -6.34 5.18 4.89
N GLY A 285 -6.22 6.49 4.92
CA GLY A 285 -5.26 7.24 5.72
C GLY A 285 -5.90 7.81 6.98
N GLY A 286 -5.10 8.46 7.80
CA GLY A 286 -5.60 9.21 8.94
C GLY A 286 -4.49 9.80 9.79
N GLU A 287 -4.91 10.55 10.81
CA GLU A 287 -4.01 11.05 11.85
C GLU A 287 -4.67 10.95 13.22
N PHE A 288 -3.87 10.95 14.28
CA PHE A 288 -4.43 10.97 15.62
C PHE A 288 -5.07 12.33 15.93
N THR A 289 -6.27 12.29 16.51
CA THR A 289 -6.95 13.50 16.99
C THR A 289 -6.10 14.33 17.97
N SER A 290 -6.24 15.64 17.91
CA SER A 290 -5.67 16.55 18.91
C SER A 290 -6.55 16.72 20.14
N SER A 291 -7.81 16.26 20.10
CA SER A 291 -8.78 16.42 21.18
C SER A 291 -8.56 15.48 22.37
N ILE A 292 -7.76 14.42 22.19
CA ILE A 292 -7.48 13.42 23.24
C ILE A 292 -5.97 13.31 23.41
N PRO A 293 -5.45 13.37 24.66
CA PRO A 293 -4.01 13.19 24.88
C PRO A 293 -3.51 11.84 24.37
N MET A 294 -2.35 11.83 23.73
CA MET A 294 -1.72 10.62 23.17
C MET A 294 -1.56 9.51 24.24
N LYS A 295 -1.18 9.89 25.47
CA LYS A 295 -1.12 8.98 26.61
C LYS A 295 -2.44 8.23 26.84
N THR A 296 -3.55 8.91 26.70
CA THR A 296 -4.89 8.31 26.90
C THR A 296 -5.18 7.30 25.80
N MET A 297 -4.98 7.68 24.53
CA MET A 297 -5.22 6.81 23.38
C MET A 297 -4.31 5.58 23.36
N LEU A 298 -3.03 5.71 23.76
CA LEU A 298 -2.05 4.64 23.71
C LEU A 298 -1.91 3.83 25.01
N ARG A 299 -2.66 4.16 26.07
CA ARG A 299 -2.68 3.41 27.34
C ARG A 299 -4.09 3.05 27.78
N SER A 300 -4.82 3.96 28.45
CA SER A 300 -6.11 3.65 29.07
C SER A 300 -7.22 3.35 28.05
N GLN A 301 -7.16 3.90 26.85
CA GLN A 301 -8.09 3.65 25.74
C GLN A 301 -7.48 2.83 24.60
N LEU A 302 -6.34 2.16 24.82
CA LEU A 302 -5.61 1.47 23.75
C LEU A 302 -6.48 0.48 22.97
N SER A 303 -7.26 -0.33 23.66
CA SER A 303 -8.13 -1.32 22.99
C SER A 303 -9.13 -0.64 22.07
N ARG A 304 -9.73 0.49 22.50
CA ARG A 304 -10.65 1.28 21.67
C ARG A 304 -9.93 1.92 20.49
N THR A 305 -8.74 2.47 20.71
CA THR A 305 -7.92 3.07 19.62
C THR A 305 -7.60 2.05 18.55
N VAL A 306 -7.16 0.85 18.94
CA VAL A 306 -6.87 -0.25 18.01
C VAL A 306 -8.14 -0.69 17.28
N GLU A 307 -9.26 -0.83 17.98
CA GLU A 307 -10.55 -1.16 17.38
C GLU A 307 -10.97 -0.15 16.30
N LEU A 308 -10.82 1.16 16.56
CA LEU A 308 -11.14 2.21 15.58
C LEU A 308 -10.24 2.13 14.34
N VAL A 309 -8.94 1.88 14.52
CA VAL A 309 -7.99 1.66 13.43
C VAL A 309 -8.41 0.45 12.58
N GLN A 310 -8.79 -0.66 13.23
CA GLN A 310 -9.24 -1.87 12.55
C GLN A 310 -10.55 -1.67 11.79
N GLN A 311 -11.56 -1.06 12.43
CA GLN A 311 -12.85 -0.75 11.81
C GLN A 311 -12.73 0.18 10.60
N SER A 312 -11.71 1.05 10.62
CA SER A 312 -11.42 1.98 9.53
C SER A 312 -10.56 1.36 8.41
N HIS A 313 -10.04 0.15 8.57
CA HIS A 313 -9.10 -0.47 7.62
C HIS A 313 -7.89 0.42 7.29
N MET A 314 -7.35 1.13 8.28
CA MET A 314 -6.30 2.13 8.07
C MET A 314 -5.01 1.51 7.55
N SER A 315 -4.43 2.12 6.52
CA SER A 315 -3.12 1.78 5.97
C SER A 315 -2.00 2.57 6.63
N PHE A 316 -2.20 3.86 6.90
CA PHE A 316 -1.21 4.69 7.55
C PHE A 316 -1.84 5.71 8.50
N LEU A 317 -1.01 6.23 9.42
CA LEU A 317 -1.33 7.34 10.31
C LEU A 317 -0.21 8.41 10.23
N GLY A 318 -0.58 9.61 9.87
CA GLY A 318 0.26 10.82 9.81
C GLY A 318 -0.55 12.06 9.44
N PRO A 319 -0.03 13.27 9.70
CA PRO A 319 1.29 13.58 10.25
C PRO A 319 1.42 13.34 11.75
N LYS A 320 0.33 13.40 12.52
CA LYS A 320 0.34 13.16 13.96
C LYS A 320 0.34 11.65 14.21
N VAL A 321 1.50 11.14 14.60
CA VAL A 321 1.77 9.72 14.84
C VAL A 321 1.82 9.38 16.33
N ALA A 322 1.83 8.07 16.66
CA ALA A 322 1.99 7.62 18.03
C ALA A 322 3.36 8.00 18.61
N GLU A 323 3.37 8.41 19.86
CA GLU A 323 4.62 8.70 20.59
C GLU A 323 5.31 7.42 21.04
N GLU A 324 6.60 7.28 20.73
CA GLU A 324 7.41 6.11 21.10
C GLU A 324 7.52 5.91 22.63
N THR A 325 7.37 6.96 23.44
CA THR A 325 7.28 6.89 24.90
C THR A 325 6.21 5.90 25.38
N TYR A 326 5.19 5.66 24.58
CA TYR A 326 4.12 4.69 24.85
C TYR A 326 4.31 3.41 24.02
N ARG A 327 5.52 2.83 24.05
CA ARG A 327 5.96 1.73 23.16
C ARG A 327 4.95 0.59 23.02
N GLY A 328 4.26 0.18 24.08
CA GLY A 328 3.23 -0.85 24.01
C GLY A 328 2.07 -0.46 23.09
N GLY A 329 1.54 0.76 23.27
CA GLY A 329 0.48 1.31 22.43
C GLY A 329 0.97 1.61 21.01
N TYR A 330 2.17 2.18 20.88
CA TYR A 330 2.84 2.40 19.59
C TYR A 330 2.89 1.11 18.76
N ASN A 331 3.40 0.03 19.33
CA ASN A 331 3.50 -1.26 18.65
C ASN A 331 2.13 -1.89 18.36
N ALA A 332 1.17 -1.76 19.28
CA ALA A 332 -0.17 -2.31 19.09
C ALA A 332 -0.89 -1.64 17.92
N VAL A 333 -0.80 -0.32 17.79
CA VAL A 333 -1.39 0.40 16.65
C VAL A 333 -0.62 0.08 15.37
N LEU A 334 0.72 0.15 15.36
CA LEU A 334 1.54 -0.15 14.17
C LEU A 334 1.24 -1.56 13.60
N LYS A 335 1.07 -2.54 14.47
CA LYS A 335 0.74 -3.92 14.05
C LYS A 335 -0.60 -4.02 13.32
N ASN A 336 -1.51 -3.08 13.57
CA ASN A 336 -2.87 -3.07 13.01
C ASN A 336 -3.05 -2.10 11.84
N LEU A 337 -1.97 -1.49 11.33
CA LEU A 337 -2.00 -0.66 10.13
C LEU A 337 -1.68 -1.49 8.88
N GLY A 338 -2.55 -1.37 7.87
CA GLY A 338 -2.34 -1.93 6.54
C GLY A 338 -2.33 -3.45 6.45
N TYR A 339 -1.56 -3.96 5.53
CA TYR A 339 -1.40 -5.38 5.23
C TYR A 339 -0.37 -6.05 6.16
N ARG A 340 -0.48 -7.41 6.29
CA ARG A 340 0.54 -8.26 6.93
C ARG A 340 0.67 -9.57 6.15
N LEU A 341 1.44 -9.53 5.07
CA LEU A 341 1.63 -10.69 4.21
C LEU A 341 2.50 -11.75 4.91
N ARG A 342 2.12 -13.00 4.78
CA ARG A 342 2.84 -14.15 5.35
C ARG A 342 2.76 -15.34 4.42
N VAL A 343 3.89 -16.04 4.19
CA VAL A 343 3.85 -17.39 3.64
C VAL A 343 3.38 -18.32 4.76
N THR A 344 2.25 -18.97 4.55
CA THR A 344 1.73 -19.98 5.49
C THR A 344 2.35 -21.35 5.22
N GLN A 345 2.56 -21.68 3.95
CA GLN A 345 3.05 -22.98 3.52
C GLN A 345 3.98 -22.88 2.29
N LEU A 346 5.06 -23.62 2.33
CA LEU A 346 5.92 -23.96 1.18
C LEU A 346 5.80 -25.45 0.90
N THR A 347 5.53 -25.81 -0.35
CA THR A 347 5.52 -27.21 -0.81
C THR A 347 6.54 -27.38 -1.95
N LEU A 348 7.41 -28.35 -1.82
CA LEU A 348 8.36 -28.78 -2.84
C LEU A 348 7.91 -30.13 -3.42
N THR A 349 7.59 -30.16 -4.71
CA THR A 349 7.21 -31.40 -5.42
C THR A 349 8.28 -31.71 -6.47
N PRO A 350 9.11 -32.74 -6.24
CA PRO A 350 10.08 -33.20 -7.22
C PRO A 350 9.39 -33.78 -8.44
N GLY A 351 9.83 -33.40 -9.63
CA GLY A 351 9.35 -33.91 -10.91
C GLY A 351 10.49 -34.33 -11.83
N PRO A 352 10.22 -34.98 -13.00
CA PRO A 352 11.25 -35.42 -13.94
C PRO A 352 12.17 -34.28 -14.40
N GLY A 353 11.61 -33.10 -14.64
CA GLY A 353 12.33 -31.94 -15.14
C GLY A 353 12.94 -31.01 -14.08
N GLY A 354 12.61 -31.16 -12.77
CA GLY A 354 13.07 -30.22 -11.75
C GLY A 354 12.27 -30.32 -10.45
N THR A 355 12.08 -29.19 -9.76
CA THR A 355 11.26 -29.08 -8.56
C THR A 355 10.18 -28.03 -8.75
N THR A 356 8.92 -28.41 -8.57
CA THR A 356 7.82 -27.44 -8.48
C THR A 356 7.76 -26.91 -7.06
N VAL A 357 7.76 -25.58 -6.94
CA VAL A 357 7.65 -24.83 -5.69
C VAL A 357 6.27 -24.22 -5.64
N ALA A 358 5.47 -24.56 -4.65
CA ALA A 358 4.19 -23.94 -4.38
C ALA A 358 4.26 -23.15 -3.06
N LEU A 359 3.76 -21.91 -3.07
CA LEU A 359 3.70 -21.02 -1.93
C LEU A 359 2.25 -20.64 -1.67
N THR A 360 1.78 -20.86 -0.45
CA THR A 360 0.51 -20.30 0.03
C THR A 360 0.81 -19.05 0.80
N ILE A 361 0.30 -17.90 0.34
CA ILE A 361 0.53 -16.57 0.91
C ILE A 361 -0.81 -16.06 1.43
N ARG A 362 -0.79 -15.52 2.65
CA ARG A 362 -1.96 -14.98 3.35
C ARG A 362 -1.71 -13.55 3.76
N ASN A 363 -2.77 -12.75 3.78
CA ASN A 363 -2.78 -11.43 4.39
C ASN A 363 -3.45 -11.50 5.78
N ASP A 364 -2.65 -11.36 6.84
CA ASP A 364 -3.11 -11.32 8.23
C ASP A 364 -3.33 -9.87 8.73
N GLY A 365 -3.33 -8.87 7.84
CA GLY A 365 -3.53 -7.46 8.14
C GLY A 365 -4.98 -7.02 8.15
N ASN A 366 -5.20 -5.69 8.16
CA ASN A 366 -6.52 -5.04 8.15
C ASN A 366 -6.88 -4.41 6.81
N ALA A 367 -5.94 -4.30 5.88
CA ALA A 367 -6.14 -3.77 4.53
C ALA A 367 -5.35 -4.59 3.51
N PRO A 368 -5.67 -4.55 2.22
CA PRO A 368 -4.84 -5.16 1.19
C PRO A 368 -3.58 -4.33 0.91
N PHE A 369 -2.67 -4.86 0.11
CA PHE A 369 -1.57 -4.12 -0.50
C PHE A 369 -2.09 -3.51 -1.83
N TYR A 370 -2.26 -2.21 -1.91
CA TYR A 370 -3.00 -1.56 -3.01
C TYR A 370 -2.22 -1.38 -4.32
N TRP A 371 -0.98 -1.84 -4.42
CA TRP A 371 -0.15 -1.71 -5.63
C TRP A 371 0.18 -3.06 -6.21
N ASP A 372 0.29 -3.11 -7.52
CA ASP A 372 0.67 -4.34 -8.23
C ASP A 372 2.21 -4.44 -8.35
N TRP A 373 2.86 -4.60 -7.19
CA TRP A 373 4.30 -4.78 -7.14
C TRP A 373 4.69 -6.22 -7.47
N SER A 374 5.79 -6.38 -8.21
CA SER A 374 6.28 -7.69 -8.62
C SER A 374 6.70 -8.55 -7.44
N THR A 375 6.05 -9.70 -7.28
CA THR A 375 6.42 -10.73 -6.29
C THR A 375 7.27 -11.79 -6.97
N ASN A 376 8.50 -12.00 -6.47
CA ASN A 376 9.48 -12.89 -7.08
C ASN A 376 10.00 -13.94 -6.11
N LEU A 377 10.11 -15.18 -6.62
CA LEU A 377 10.90 -16.24 -6.01
C LEU A 377 12.30 -16.22 -6.62
N TYR A 378 13.32 -16.24 -5.77
CA TYR A 378 14.71 -16.24 -6.19
C TYR A 378 15.39 -17.54 -5.80
N LEU A 379 16.16 -18.11 -6.74
CA LEU A 379 17.16 -19.13 -6.46
C LEU A 379 18.52 -18.42 -6.28
N GLU A 380 19.12 -18.58 -5.13
CA GLU A 380 20.43 -17.98 -4.78
C GLU A 380 21.48 -19.05 -4.53
N ASP A 381 22.77 -18.72 -4.76
CA ASP A 381 23.91 -19.53 -4.35
C ASP A 381 24.24 -19.38 -2.86
N ALA A 382 25.27 -20.05 -2.40
CA ALA A 382 25.74 -19.99 -1.01
C ALA A 382 26.24 -18.58 -0.62
N ALA A 383 26.77 -17.81 -1.57
CA ALA A 383 27.24 -16.44 -1.37
C ALA A 383 26.09 -15.43 -1.31
N GLY A 384 24.91 -15.79 -1.83
CA GLY A 384 23.73 -14.94 -1.91
C GLY A 384 23.56 -14.26 -3.26
N ASN A 385 24.29 -14.69 -4.28
CA ASN A 385 24.08 -14.20 -5.64
C ASN A 385 22.83 -14.83 -6.22
N THR A 386 22.01 -14.04 -6.90
CA THR A 386 20.80 -14.52 -7.57
C THR A 386 21.19 -15.30 -8.83
N LEU A 387 20.85 -16.59 -8.86
CA LEU A 387 21.03 -17.47 -10.00
C LEU A 387 19.84 -17.43 -10.95
N ARG A 388 18.61 -17.33 -10.40
CA ARG A 388 17.36 -17.21 -11.15
C ARG A 388 16.36 -16.33 -10.41
N THR A 389 15.56 -15.59 -11.16
CA THR A 389 14.39 -14.84 -10.71
C THR A 389 13.16 -15.39 -11.41
N LEU A 390 12.13 -15.75 -10.62
CA LEU A 390 10.87 -16.32 -11.12
C LEU A 390 9.70 -15.48 -10.61
N PRO A 391 9.04 -14.72 -11.49
CA PRO A 391 7.82 -14.02 -11.14
C PRO A 391 6.72 -15.00 -10.72
N LEU A 392 6.00 -14.69 -9.64
CA LEU A 392 4.99 -15.60 -9.08
C LEU A 392 3.57 -15.37 -9.62
N GLY A 393 3.30 -14.25 -10.30
CA GLY A 393 1.97 -13.93 -10.80
C GLY A 393 0.93 -13.77 -9.66
N LEU A 394 1.38 -13.35 -8.47
CA LEU A 394 0.50 -13.06 -7.33
C LEU A 394 -0.07 -11.64 -7.50
N SER A 395 -1.40 -11.51 -7.51
CA SER A 395 -2.07 -10.20 -7.42
C SER A 395 -2.16 -9.77 -5.96
N LEU A 396 -1.27 -8.85 -5.56
CA LEU A 396 -1.23 -8.33 -4.19
C LEU A 396 -2.51 -7.57 -3.80
N PRO A 397 -3.11 -6.73 -4.69
CA PRO A 397 -4.36 -6.02 -4.37
C PRO A 397 -5.56 -6.94 -4.13
N GLU A 398 -5.60 -8.12 -4.76
CA GLU A 398 -6.68 -9.07 -4.59
C GLU A 398 -6.56 -9.92 -3.31
N LEU A 399 -5.41 -9.87 -2.63
CA LEU A 399 -5.20 -10.63 -1.39
C LEU A 399 -5.74 -9.85 -0.19
N LEU A 400 -7.07 -9.89 -0.02
CA LEU A 400 -7.78 -9.18 1.04
C LEU A 400 -7.44 -9.76 2.43
N PRO A 401 -7.66 -8.98 3.52
CA PRO A 401 -7.52 -9.44 4.89
C PRO A 401 -8.19 -10.78 5.17
N GLY A 402 -7.43 -11.71 5.76
CA GLY A 402 -7.88 -13.07 6.07
C GLY A 402 -7.87 -14.04 4.90
N GLN A 403 -7.67 -13.58 3.67
CA GLN A 403 -7.59 -14.44 2.48
C GLN A 403 -6.18 -14.99 2.26
N GLU A 404 -6.10 -16.11 1.54
CA GLU A 404 -4.86 -16.72 1.11
C GLU A 404 -4.93 -17.15 -0.37
N GLN A 405 -3.79 -17.11 -1.04
CA GLN A 405 -3.63 -17.55 -2.42
C GLN A 405 -2.42 -18.48 -2.53
N THR A 406 -2.56 -19.54 -3.31
CA THR A 406 -1.45 -20.44 -3.64
C THR A 406 -0.97 -20.17 -5.06
N VAL A 407 0.32 -19.90 -5.19
CA VAL A 407 1.02 -19.72 -6.45
C VAL A 407 2.11 -20.79 -6.61
N SER A 408 2.42 -21.19 -7.83
CA SER A 408 3.44 -22.21 -8.07
C SER A 408 4.28 -21.93 -9.29
N VAL A 409 5.57 -22.27 -9.21
CA VAL A 409 6.53 -22.20 -10.31
C VAL A 409 7.39 -23.45 -10.34
N THR A 410 7.88 -23.85 -11.52
CA THR A 410 8.79 -24.99 -11.68
C THR A 410 10.22 -24.49 -11.92
N LEU A 411 11.13 -24.94 -11.08
CA LEU A 411 12.57 -24.73 -11.20
C LEU A 411 13.16 -25.89 -12.02
N GLU A 412 13.20 -25.72 -13.34
CA GLU A 412 13.72 -26.74 -14.25
C GLU A 412 15.21 -26.97 -14.04
N GLY A 413 15.60 -28.26 -14.05
CA GLY A 413 16.98 -28.71 -13.82
C GLY A 413 17.48 -28.56 -12.38
N VAL A 414 16.63 -28.08 -11.43
CA VAL A 414 17.02 -27.85 -10.03
C VAL A 414 16.32 -28.85 -9.13
N ARG A 415 17.09 -29.49 -8.23
CA ARG A 415 16.59 -30.39 -7.19
C ARG A 415 16.72 -29.73 -5.83
N LEU A 416 15.58 -29.44 -5.20
CA LEU A 416 15.52 -28.83 -3.88
C LEU A 416 14.92 -29.76 -2.84
N SER A 417 15.35 -29.58 -1.59
CA SER A 417 14.85 -30.34 -0.44
C SER A 417 14.81 -29.46 0.80
N LEU A 418 13.79 -29.65 1.62
CA LEU A 418 13.68 -28.99 2.93
C LEU A 418 14.73 -29.46 3.93
N SER A 419 15.46 -30.55 3.66
CA SER A 419 16.56 -31.04 4.50
C SER A 419 17.83 -30.18 4.42
N GLY A 420 17.87 -29.16 3.56
CA GLY A 420 19.01 -28.26 3.38
C GLY A 420 20.16 -28.86 2.54
N LYS A 421 20.00 -30.05 1.97
CA LYS A 421 21.00 -30.68 1.08
C LYS A 421 20.82 -30.18 -0.37
N ASN A 422 20.99 -28.85 -0.59
CA ASN A 422 20.72 -28.18 -1.86
C ASN A 422 21.99 -27.69 -2.58
N GLY A 423 23.16 -28.27 -2.28
CA GLY A 423 24.42 -27.83 -2.86
C GLY A 423 24.79 -26.37 -2.53
N GLY A 424 24.33 -25.87 -1.38
CA GLY A 424 24.49 -24.46 -0.97
C GLY A 424 23.46 -23.50 -1.56
N GLN A 425 22.56 -23.98 -2.44
CA GLN A 425 21.48 -23.16 -2.98
C GLN A 425 20.38 -22.93 -1.95
N ARG A 426 19.71 -21.78 -2.05
CA ARG A 426 18.55 -21.40 -1.22
C ARG A 426 17.45 -20.78 -2.04
N LEU A 427 16.23 -20.83 -1.53
CA LEU A 427 15.11 -20.06 -2.06
C LEU A 427 14.84 -18.85 -1.16
N THR A 428 14.64 -17.71 -1.79
CA THR A 428 14.20 -16.48 -1.13
C THR A 428 13.01 -15.88 -1.86
N LEU A 429 12.18 -15.16 -1.12
CA LEU A 429 10.96 -14.50 -1.63
C LEU A 429 11.05 -13.02 -1.36
N GLY A 430 10.71 -12.19 -2.35
CA GLY A 430 10.68 -10.75 -2.22
C GLY A 430 9.59 -10.10 -3.04
N ILE A 431 9.25 -8.86 -2.67
CA ILE A 431 8.34 -7.98 -3.39
C ILE A 431 9.11 -6.72 -3.71
N VAL A 432 9.24 -6.42 -5.00
CA VAL A 432 10.11 -5.36 -5.52
C VAL A 432 9.39 -4.03 -5.47
N ASP A 433 9.98 -3.06 -4.77
CA ASP A 433 9.59 -1.66 -4.85
C ASP A 433 10.04 -1.07 -6.21
N PRO A 434 9.12 -0.59 -7.05
CA PRO A 434 9.45 -0.06 -8.37
C PRO A 434 10.31 1.21 -8.32
N MET A 435 10.20 2.03 -7.26
CA MET A 435 11.00 3.25 -7.09
C MET A 435 12.48 2.93 -6.92
N THR A 436 12.80 1.88 -6.15
CA THR A 436 14.19 1.55 -5.80
C THR A 436 14.75 0.36 -6.57
N GLY A 437 13.90 -0.45 -7.20
CA GLY A 437 14.26 -1.74 -7.80
C GLY A 437 14.71 -2.80 -6.78
N ARG A 438 14.46 -2.58 -5.47
CA ARG A 438 14.88 -3.48 -4.38
C ARG A 438 13.68 -4.17 -3.75
N ASP A 439 13.89 -5.37 -3.22
CA ASP A 439 12.88 -6.04 -2.41
C ASP A 439 12.67 -5.28 -1.09
N ALA A 440 11.45 -4.81 -0.83
CA ALA A 440 11.15 -3.85 0.23
C ALA A 440 10.09 -4.32 1.24
N VAL A 441 9.37 -5.42 0.95
CA VAL A 441 8.28 -5.88 1.81
C VAL A 441 8.76 -6.98 2.74
N ARG A 442 8.63 -6.76 4.05
CA ARG A 442 8.87 -7.75 5.08
C ARG A 442 7.63 -8.64 5.27
N PHE A 443 7.81 -9.95 5.14
CA PHE A 443 6.77 -10.93 5.43
C PHE A 443 6.65 -11.17 6.95
N ALA A 444 5.41 -11.19 7.46
CA ALA A 444 5.09 -11.37 8.88
C ALA A 444 5.19 -12.85 9.31
N MET A 445 6.36 -13.46 9.09
CA MET A 445 6.67 -14.84 9.49
C MET A 445 8.07 -14.94 10.09
N LYS A 446 8.26 -15.92 10.98
CA LYS A 446 9.56 -16.18 11.61
C LYS A 446 10.52 -16.83 10.62
N THR A 447 11.31 -16.02 9.95
CA THR A 447 12.38 -16.45 9.03
C THR A 447 13.53 -15.45 9.02
N LYS A 448 14.66 -15.87 8.44
CA LYS A 448 15.78 -14.94 8.19
C LYS A 448 15.43 -14.02 7.02
N ILE A 449 15.85 -12.77 7.11
CA ILE A 449 15.74 -11.79 6.02
C ILE A 449 17.14 -11.50 5.50
N ARG A 450 17.31 -11.50 4.18
CA ARG A 450 18.54 -11.15 3.48
C ARG A 450 18.22 -10.27 2.30
N ASN A 451 18.87 -9.12 2.19
CA ASN A 451 18.66 -8.17 1.08
C ASN A 451 17.17 -7.85 0.83
N GLY A 452 16.38 -7.65 1.90
CA GLY A 452 14.94 -7.42 1.81
C GLY A 452 14.08 -8.67 1.55
N ARG A 453 14.69 -9.85 1.32
CA ARG A 453 14.02 -11.10 0.96
C ARG A 453 13.83 -12.02 2.16
N ALA A 454 12.70 -12.70 2.22
CA ALA A 454 12.44 -13.76 3.19
C ALA A 454 13.13 -15.07 2.74
N VAL A 455 13.94 -15.67 3.60
CA VAL A 455 14.61 -16.96 3.31
C VAL A 455 13.64 -18.10 3.55
N LEU A 456 13.32 -18.86 2.51
CA LEU A 456 12.39 -19.99 2.57
C LEU A 456 13.09 -21.31 2.90
N ILE A 457 14.26 -21.58 2.29
CA ILE A 457 15.12 -22.73 2.58
C ILE A 457 16.59 -22.39 2.40
#